data_da343baee60cbd77b4223eb5c2c60e4d
#
_entry.id   da343baee60cbd77b4223eb5c2c60e4d
#
_cell.length_a   1.000
_cell.length_b   1.000
_cell.length_c   1.000
_cell.angle_alpha   90.00
_cell.angle_beta   90.00
_cell.angle_gamma   90.00
#
_symmetry.space_group_name_H-M   'P 1'
#
loop_
_entity.id
_entity.type
_entity.pdbx_description
1 polymer ?
#
loop_
_entity_poly.entity_id
_entity_poly.type
_entity_poly.pdbx_seq_one_letter_code
_entity_poly.pdbx_strand_id
1 'polypeptide(L)'
;YFIVTGTGKRMRYVHSAPMKNMSIIRISEDGTYYDIIAEEYIRPTSELPSHLMIHDYLIGKGRKNKVVVHTHPIELVAMTHNPAFLEKDVLSKILWSMIPETRAFCPKGLGIARYQLPGSVVLAEETIKQLDEYDVVMWEKHGAVAIGEDLIEAFDMIDTLSKSAKIYESACSMG
;
A
#
# COMPACT_ATOMS: atom_id res chain seq x y z
N TYR A 1 -3.87 17.36 8.95
CA TYR A 1 -2.90 17.62 7.88
C TYR A 1 -2.32 16.30 7.39
N PHE A 2 -2.18 16.17 6.07
CA PHE A 2 -1.56 15.01 5.43
C PHE A 2 -0.51 15.48 4.43
N ILE A 3 0.55 14.70 4.29
CA ILE A 3 1.53 14.86 3.22
C ILE A 3 1.31 13.68 2.28
N VAL A 4 1.06 13.97 1.01
CA VAL A 4 0.77 12.95 0.00
C VAL A 4 1.58 13.20 -1.26
N THR A 5 1.89 12.16 -2.01
CA THR A 5 2.51 12.30 -3.32
C THR A 5 1.53 12.92 -4.32
N GLY A 6 2.07 13.69 -5.26
CA GLY A 6 1.27 14.30 -6.32
C GLY A 6 0.88 13.32 -7.41
N THR A 7 -0.30 13.51 -8.02
CA THR A 7 -0.73 12.70 -9.15
C THR A 7 0.26 12.84 -10.33
N GLY A 8 0.60 11.72 -10.96
CA GLY A 8 1.58 11.68 -12.05
C GLY A 8 3.03 11.97 -11.64
N LYS A 9 3.28 12.22 -10.36
CA LYS A 9 4.64 12.40 -9.83
C LYS A 9 5.30 11.05 -9.55
N ARG A 10 6.63 11.04 -9.57
CA ARG A 10 7.39 9.80 -9.40
C ARG A 10 8.10 9.79 -8.06
N MET A 11 7.90 8.74 -7.26
CA MET A 11 8.50 8.59 -5.93
C MET A 11 10.03 8.77 -5.95
N ARG A 12 10.71 8.33 -7.01
CA ARG A 12 12.16 8.50 -7.15
C ARG A 12 12.65 9.97 -7.08
N TYR A 13 11.77 10.92 -7.37
CA TYR A 13 12.11 12.35 -7.32
C TYR A 13 11.69 13.03 -6.01
N VAL A 14 10.98 12.33 -5.12
CA VAL A 14 10.58 12.88 -3.83
C VAL A 14 11.80 13.26 -2.99
N HIS A 15 12.83 12.39 -2.95
CA HIS A 15 14.05 12.66 -2.20
C HIS A 15 14.78 13.93 -2.67
N SER A 16 14.91 14.12 -3.99
CA SER A 16 15.67 15.26 -4.56
C SER A 16 14.87 16.55 -4.65
N ALA A 17 13.55 16.48 -4.73
CA ALA A 17 12.69 17.64 -4.90
C ALA A 17 11.31 17.39 -4.27
N PRO A 18 11.21 17.26 -2.92
CA PRO A 18 9.94 16.92 -2.25
C PRO A 18 8.86 17.95 -2.54
N MET A 19 9.18 19.24 -2.50
CA MET A 19 8.21 20.33 -2.74
C MET A 19 7.60 20.34 -4.14
N LYS A 20 8.25 19.68 -5.13
CA LYS A 20 7.74 19.55 -6.50
C LYS A 20 6.98 18.25 -6.75
N ASN A 21 7.02 17.32 -5.81
CA ASN A 21 6.49 15.98 -5.99
C ASN A 21 5.45 15.59 -4.92
N MET A 22 5.32 16.36 -3.86
CA MET A 22 4.39 16.11 -2.76
C MET A 22 3.45 17.28 -2.56
N SER A 23 2.28 17.02 -2.04
CA SER A 23 1.29 18.01 -1.64
C SER A 23 1.05 17.93 -0.13
N ILE A 24 0.92 19.07 0.52
CA ILE A 24 0.43 19.14 1.89
C ILE A 24 -1.04 19.54 1.80
N ILE A 25 -1.91 18.74 2.38
CA ILE A 25 -3.34 18.98 2.40
C ILE A 25 -3.84 19.13 3.84
N ARG A 26 -4.85 19.98 4.01
CA ARG A 26 -5.61 20.14 5.24
C ARG A 26 -7.04 19.70 4.97
N ILE A 27 -7.52 18.72 5.70
CA ILE A 27 -8.93 18.31 5.62
C ILE A 27 -9.78 19.30 6.43
N SER A 28 -10.95 19.65 5.92
CA SER A 28 -11.97 20.42 6.64
C SER A 28 -12.46 19.71 7.91
N GLU A 29 -12.99 20.45 8.87
CA GLU A 29 -13.49 19.85 10.12
C GLU A 29 -14.61 18.84 9.89
N ASP A 30 -15.44 19.04 8.87
CA ASP A 30 -16.53 18.15 8.49
C ASP A 30 -16.10 17.00 7.53
N GLY A 31 -14.81 16.98 7.12
CA GLY A 31 -14.27 15.95 6.23
C GLY A 31 -14.72 16.04 4.77
N THR A 32 -15.46 17.10 4.36
CA THR A 32 -16.10 17.18 3.05
C THR A 32 -15.19 17.72 1.95
N TYR A 33 -14.17 18.49 2.29
CA TYR A 33 -13.20 19.04 1.34
C TYR A 33 -11.79 19.12 1.94
N TYR A 34 -10.82 19.41 1.10
CA TYR A 34 -9.46 19.67 1.52
C TYR A 34 -8.88 20.92 0.84
N ASP A 35 -8.00 21.59 1.54
CA ASP A 35 -7.19 22.69 1.01
C ASP A 35 -5.78 22.17 0.72
N ILE A 36 -5.18 22.61 -0.39
CA ILE A 36 -3.75 22.44 -0.65
C ILE A 36 -3.04 23.66 -0.07
N ILE A 37 -2.10 23.42 0.87
CA ILE A 37 -1.40 24.49 1.60
C ILE A 37 0.09 24.57 1.24
N ALA A 38 0.48 24.07 0.09
CA ALA A 38 1.83 24.17 -0.45
C ALA A 38 1.99 25.45 -1.30
N GLU A 39 3.22 25.98 -1.42
CA GLU A 39 3.54 27.14 -2.27
C GLU A 39 3.24 26.88 -3.75
N GLU A 40 3.50 25.65 -4.22
CA GLU A 40 3.15 25.22 -5.58
C GLU A 40 1.89 24.34 -5.53
N TYR A 41 0.95 24.58 -6.44
CA TYR A 41 -0.22 23.72 -6.58
C TYR A 41 0.17 22.36 -7.16
N ILE A 42 0.15 21.35 -6.31
CA ILE A 42 0.35 19.95 -6.70
C ILE A 42 -0.92 19.19 -6.37
N ARG A 43 -1.60 18.73 -7.41
CA ARG A 43 -2.79 17.90 -7.20
C ARG A 43 -2.38 16.60 -6.50
N PRO A 44 -3.02 16.22 -5.37
CA PRO A 44 -2.78 14.95 -4.68
C PRO A 44 -2.96 13.73 -5.59
N THR A 45 -2.39 12.60 -5.17
CA THR A 45 -2.56 11.31 -5.85
C THR A 45 -4.02 11.00 -6.14
N SER A 46 -4.29 10.27 -7.23
CA SER A 46 -5.64 9.76 -7.56
C SER A 46 -6.17 8.76 -6.54
N GLU A 47 -5.27 8.12 -5.77
CA GLU A 47 -5.61 7.19 -4.69
C GLU A 47 -5.89 7.90 -3.36
N LEU A 48 -6.00 9.24 -3.34
CA LEU A 48 -6.27 10.02 -2.13
C LEU A 48 -7.49 9.51 -1.33
N PRO A 49 -8.62 9.13 -1.95
CA PRO A 49 -9.76 8.60 -1.20
C PRO A 49 -9.37 7.37 -0.36
N SER A 50 -8.65 6.40 -0.95
CA SER A 50 -8.17 5.22 -0.24
C SER A 50 -7.23 5.58 0.90
N HIS A 51 -6.27 6.48 0.66
CA HIS A 51 -5.34 6.93 1.70
C HIS A 51 -6.07 7.58 2.87
N LEU A 52 -7.00 8.50 2.62
CA LEU A 52 -7.72 9.20 3.68
C LEU A 52 -8.62 8.26 4.48
N MET A 53 -9.35 7.36 3.82
CA MET A 53 -10.21 6.40 4.50
C MET A 53 -9.41 5.41 5.36
N ILE A 54 -8.22 4.99 4.89
CA ILE A 54 -7.32 4.14 5.68
C ILE A 54 -6.82 4.91 6.91
N HIS A 55 -6.39 6.17 6.76
CA HIS A 55 -5.95 6.98 7.90
C HIS A 55 -7.08 7.21 8.90
N ASP A 56 -8.29 7.51 8.45
CA ASP A 56 -9.47 7.69 9.31
C ASP A 56 -9.76 6.41 10.12
N TYR A 57 -9.74 5.26 9.45
CA TYR A 57 -9.88 3.97 10.09
C TYR A 57 -8.79 3.72 11.16
N LEU A 58 -7.52 3.98 10.83
CA LEU A 58 -6.40 3.77 11.75
C LEU A 58 -6.51 4.67 13.00
N ILE A 59 -6.90 5.93 12.80
CA ILE A 59 -7.15 6.89 13.89
C ILE A 59 -8.33 6.40 14.75
N GLY A 60 -9.43 6.01 14.13
CA GLY A 60 -10.62 5.52 14.82
C GLY A 60 -10.37 4.25 15.66
N LYS A 61 -9.43 3.41 15.23
CA LYS A 61 -8.97 2.22 15.98
C LYS A 61 -7.88 2.52 17.01
N GLY A 62 -7.41 3.77 17.13
CA GLY A 62 -6.34 4.14 18.03
C GLY A 62 -4.99 3.49 17.66
N ARG A 63 -4.78 3.15 16.38
CA ARG A 63 -3.53 2.55 15.90
C ARG A 63 -2.41 3.58 15.81
N LYS A 64 -1.17 3.13 16.02
CA LYS A 64 0.01 4.00 15.93
C LYS A 64 0.50 4.24 14.51
N ASN A 65 0.00 3.49 13.55
CA ASN A 65 0.38 3.62 12.15
C ASN A 65 0.04 5.02 11.61
N LYS A 66 1.04 5.72 11.08
CA LYS A 66 0.93 7.10 10.56
C LYS A 66 1.20 7.21 9.08
N VAL A 67 1.67 6.12 8.49
CA VAL A 67 2.09 6.08 7.09
C VAL A 67 1.29 5.03 6.34
N VAL A 68 0.88 5.40 5.15
CA VAL A 68 0.26 4.50 4.15
C VAL A 68 1.10 4.58 2.88
N VAL A 69 1.72 3.48 2.49
CA VAL A 69 2.50 3.36 1.25
C VAL A 69 1.72 2.52 0.25
N HIS A 70 1.57 3.03 -0.97
CA HIS A 70 1.02 2.29 -2.10
C HIS A 70 2.03 2.25 -3.23
N THR A 71 2.33 1.06 -3.74
CA THR A 71 3.26 0.82 -4.86
C THR A 71 2.78 -0.32 -5.75
N HIS A 72 3.41 -0.46 -6.93
CA HIS A 72 3.07 -1.50 -7.90
C HIS A 72 4.26 -2.48 -8.08
N PRO A 73 4.59 -3.35 -7.10
CA PRO A 73 5.66 -4.34 -7.23
C PRO A 73 5.25 -5.41 -8.24
N ILE A 74 6.02 -5.50 -9.34
CA ILE A 74 5.63 -6.27 -10.54
C ILE A 74 5.36 -7.73 -10.20
N GLU A 75 6.26 -8.36 -9.48
CA GLU A 75 6.21 -9.79 -9.15
C GLU A 75 4.99 -10.11 -8.26
N LEU A 76 4.72 -9.28 -7.25
CA LEU A 76 3.55 -9.43 -6.40
C LEU A 76 2.24 -9.22 -7.19
N VAL A 77 2.20 -8.21 -8.05
CA VAL A 77 1.03 -7.97 -8.91
C VAL A 77 0.81 -9.16 -9.84
N ALA A 78 1.89 -9.70 -10.45
CA ALA A 78 1.81 -10.87 -11.32
C ALA A 78 1.22 -12.09 -10.59
N MET A 79 1.61 -12.33 -9.34
CA MET A 79 1.05 -13.42 -8.53
C MET A 79 -0.47 -13.29 -8.35
N THR A 80 -1.01 -12.07 -8.26
CA THR A 80 -2.47 -11.87 -8.11
C THR A 80 -3.28 -12.21 -9.37
N HIS A 81 -2.64 -12.49 -10.50
CA HIS A 81 -3.31 -12.99 -11.70
C HIS A 81 -3.64 -14.50 -11.63
N ASN A 82 -3.04 -15.23 -10.69
CA ASN A 82 -3.38 -16.63 -10.45
C ASN A 82 -4.50 -16.73 -9.39
N PRO A 83 -5.72 -17.20 -9.76
CA PRO A 83 -6.84 -17.27 -8.82
C PRO A 83 -6.55 -18.13 -7.57
N ALA A 84 -5.69 -19.15 -7.68
CA ALA A 84 -5.34 -20.01 -6.55
C ALA A 84 -4.58 -19.23 -5.46
N PHE A 85 -3.86 -18.15 -5.80
CA PHE A 85 -3.11 -17.34 -4.84
C PHE A 85 -4.00 -16.31 -4.14
N LEU A 86 -5.23 -16.13 -4.61
CA LEU A 86 -6.19 -15.18 -4.02
C LEU A 86 -7.02 -15.79 -2.88
N GLU A 87 -6.84 -17.08 -2.61
CA GLU A 87 -7.43 -17.73 -1.45
C GLU A 87 -6.73 -17.29 -0.17
N LYS A 88 -7.49 -17.23 0.94
CA LYS A 88 -6.98 -16.73 2.22
C LYS A 88 -5.69 -17.45 2.61
N ASP A 89 -4.68 -16.70 2.97
CA ASP A 89 -3.36 -17.11 3.43
C ASP A 89 -2.49 -17.92 2.43
N VAL A 90 -3.00 -18.27 1.27
CA VAL A 90 -2.23 -19.06 0.29
C VAL A 90 -1.00 -18.27 -0.17
N LEU A 91 -1.20 -17.03 -0.61
CA LEU A 91 -0.11 -16.16 -1.05
C LEU A 91 0.89 -15.90 0.09
N SER A 92 0.40 -15.60 1.30
CA SER A 92 1.26 -15.41 2.47
C SER A 92 2.15 -16.63 2.74
N LYS A 93 1.59 -17.84 2.71
CA LYS A 93 2.33 -19.09 2.95
C LYS A 93 3.41 -19.34 1.89
N ILE A 94 3.10 -19.07 0.62
CA ILE A 94 4.07 -19.17 -0.47
C ILE A 94 5.22 -18.19 -0.23
N LEU A 95 4.94 -16.92 0.04
CA LEU A 95 5.96 -15.91 0.23
C LEU A 95 6.83 -16.18 1.47
N TRP A 96 6.24 -16.63 2.57
CA TRP A 96 6.98 -17.02 3.77
C TRP A 96 7.91 -18.22 3.55
N SER A 97 7.62 -19.09 2.59
CA SER A 97 8.47 -20.25 2.29
C SER A 97 9.70 -19.91 1.44
N MET A 98 9.79 -18.68 0.91
CA MET A 98 10.87 -18.28 0.03
C MET A 98 12.15 -17.89 0.79
N ILE A 99 12.04 -17.03 1.79
CA ILE A 99 13.15 -16.60 2.66
C ILE A 99 12.65 -16.36 4.08
N PRO A 100 13.48 -16.63 5.12
CA PRO A 100 13.09 -16.45 6.53
C PRO A 100 12.67 -15.03 6.90
N GLU A 101 13.31 -14.04 6.26
CA GLU A 101 13.06 -12.62 6.48
C GLU A 101 11.62 -12.23 6.21
N THR A 102 10.96 -12.88 5.26
CA THR A 102 9.57 -12.58 4.92
C THR A 102 8.64 -12.82 6.10
N ARG A 103 8.87 -13.91 6.84
CA ARG A 103 8.06 -14.16 8.03
C ARG A 103 8.48 -13.28 9.22
N ALA A 104 9.74 -12.88 9.28
CA ALA A 104 10.24 -12.00 10.34
C ALA A 104 9.70 -10.57 10.20
N PHE A 105 9.71 -10.02 8.98
CA PHE A 105 9.24 -8.65 8.70
C PHE A 105 7.73 -8.56 8.47
N CYS A 106 7.12 -9.61 7.90
CA CYS A 106 5.69 -9.66 7.61
C CYS A 106 5.03 -10.85 8.33
N PRO A 107 5.07 -10.90 9.68
CA PRO A 107 4.60 -12.07 10.45
C PRO A 107 3.10 -12.34 10.28
N LYS A 108 2.32 -11.30 9.98
CA LYS A 108 0.89 -11.43 9.70
C LYS A 108 0.60 -11.90 8.26
N GLY A 109 1.60 -11.85 7.36
CA GLY A 109 1.39 -12.08 5.93
C GLY A 109 0.76 -10.86 5.26
N LEU A 110 -0.11 -11.12 4.27
CA LEU A 110 -0.81 -10.08 3.55
C LEU A 110 -2.29 -10.45 3.31
N GLY A 111 -3.15 -9.43 3.34
CA GLY A 111 -4.54 -9.53 2.93
C GLY A 111 -4.69 -9.30 1.42
N ILE A 112 -5.85 -9.62 0.89
CA ILE A 112 -6.17 -9.40 -0.53
C ILE A 112 -7.50 -8.68 -0.64
N ALA A 113 -7.48 -7.48 -1.24
CA ALA A 113 -8.67 -6.81 -1.73
C ALA A 113 -8.88 -7.21 -3.20
N ARG A 114 -10.05 -7.77 -3.50
CA ARG A 114 -10.40 -8.21 -4.85
C ARG A 114 -10.46 -7.01 -5.81
N TYR A 115 -10.30 -7.28 -7.10
CA TYR A 115 -10.23 -6.25 -8.13
C TYR A 115 -11.39 -5.24 -8.04
N GLN A 116 -11.04 -3.98 -7.91
CA GLN A 116 -11.95 -2.84 -7.88
C GLN A 116 -11.36 -1.70 -8.72
N LEU A 117 -12.21 -0.74 -9.07
CA LEU A 117 -11.75 0.45 -9.79
C LEU A 117 -10.76 1.25 -8.91
N PRO A 118 -9.55 1.56 -9.41
CA PRO A 118 -8.59 2.40 -8.69
C PRO A 118 -9.20 3.74 -8.25
N GLY A 119 -8.87 4.19 -7.03
CA GLY A 119 -9.39 5.43 -6.46
C GLY A 119 -10.86 5.38 -6.02
N SER A 120 -11.51 4.22 -6.07
CA SER A 120 -12.90 4.08 -5.65
C SER A 120 -13.03 3.89 -4.13
N VAL A 121 -14.16 4.33 -3.58
CA VAL A 121 -14.54 4.08 -2.18
C VAL A 121 -14.61 2.57 -1.89
N VAL A 122 -15.10 1.78 -2.84
CA VAL A 122 -15.21 0.32 -2.67
C VAL A 122 -13.85 -0.33 -2.48
N LEU A 123 -12.81 0.12 -3.22
CA LEU A 123 -11.45 -0.37 -3.02
C LEU A 123 -10.92 -0.05 -1.63
N ALA A 124 -11.21 1.17 -1.14
CA ALA A 124 -10.82 1.58 0.21
C ALA A 124 -11.52 0.72 1.28
N GLU A 125 -12.82 0.48 1.15
CA GLU A 125 -13.60 -0.35 2.08
C GLU A 125 -13.09 -1.80 2.11
N GLU A 126 -12.82 -2.40 0.95
CA GLU A 126 -12.24 -3.74 0.85
C GLU A 126 -10.84 -3.80 1.48
N THR A 127 -10.04 -2.75 1.31
CA THR A 127 -8.72 -2.65 1.96
C THR A 127 -8.86 -2.59 3.47
N ILE A 128 -9.73 -1.73 3.99
CA ILE A 128 -9.97 -1.55 5.43
C ILE A 128 -10.40 -2.86 6.10
N LYS A 129 -11.24 -3.66 5.47
CA LYS A 129 -11.65 -4.98 5.99
C LYS A 129 -10.47 -5.92 6.22
N GLN A 130 -9.41 -5.79 5.43
CA GLN A 130 -8.20 -6.60 5.58
C GLN A 130 -7.27 -6.07 6.68
N LEU A 131 -7.29 -4.77 6.95
CA LEU A 131 -6.38 -4.13 7.90
C LEU A 131 -6.64 -4.49 9.38
N ASP A 132 -7.73 -5.17 9.71
CA ASP A 132 -7.92 -5.75 11.05
C ASP A 132 -6.93 -6.91 11.30
N GLU A 133 -6.60 -7.69 10.27
CA GLU A 133 -5.72 -8.86 10.37
C GLU A 133 -4.30 -8.59 9.83
N TYR A 134 -4.13 -7.74 8.82
CA TYR A 134 -2.89 -7.57 8.06
C TYR A 134 -2.40 -6.11 8.11
N ASP A 135 -1.09 -5.94 7.96
CA ASP A 135 -0.47 -4.60 7.79
C ASP A 135 -0.12 -4.33 6.31
N VAL A 136 -0.20 -5.35 5.47
CA VAL A 136 -0.05 -5.25 4.01
C VAL A 136 -1.28 -5.84 3.33
N VAL A 137 -1.81 -5.13 2.33
CA VAL A 137 -2.95 -5.58 1.52
C VAL A 137 -2.57 -5.51 0.04
N MET A 138 -2.70 -6.63 -0.65
CA MET A 138 -2.61 -6.65 -2.12
C MET A 138 -3.94 -6.23 -2.73
N TRP A 139 -3.90 -5.28 -3.64
CA TRP A 139 -4.99 -4.97 -4.55
C TRP A 139 -4.84 -5.84 -5.79
N GLU A 140 -5.77 -6.77 -5.97
CA GLU A 140 -5.73 -7.72 -7.10
C GLU A 140 -5.49 -7.01 -8.43
N LYS A 141 -4.43 -7.42 -9.16
CA LYS A 141 -4.02 -6.88 -10.47
C LYS A 141 -3.67 -5.39 -10.49
N HIS A 142 -3.41 -4.80 -9.31
CA HIS A 142 -3.13 -3.37 -9.22
C HIS A 142 -1.82 -3.09 -8.49
N GLY A 143 -1.72 -3.42 -7.20
CA GLY A 143 -0.55 -3.08 -6.41
C GLY A 143 -0.64 -3.55 -4.98
N ALA A 144 0.26 -3.05 -4.14
CA ALA A 144 0.32 -3.31 -2.71
C ALA A 144 0.10 -2.02 -1.92
N VAL A 145 -0.60 -2.13 -0.80
CA VAL A 145 -0.72 -1.09 0.23
C VAL A 145 -0.14 -1.63 1.53
N ALA A 146 0.70 -0.87 2.19
CA ALA A 146 1.20 -1.17 3.52
C ALA A 146 0.97 0.01 4.47
N ILE A 147 0.71 -0.31 5.74
CA ILE A 147 0.59 0.67 6.82
C ILE A 147 1.78 0.49 7.78
N GLY A 148 2.36 1.58 8.27
CA GLY A 148 3.47 1.55 9.20
C GLY A 148 3.45 2.71 10.19
N GLU A 149 4.19 2.59 11.28
CA GLU A 149 4.42 3.71 12.20
C GLU A 149 5.28 4.79 11.52
N ASP A 150 6.17 4.36 10.62
CA ASP A 150 6.98 5.23 9.77
C ASP A 150 7.08 4.71 8.33
N LEU A 151 7.78 5.49 7.48
CA LEU A 151 7.91 5.19 6.06
C LEU A 151 8.80 3.95 5.81
N ILE A 152 9.81 3.73 6.65
CA ILE A 152 10.75 2.63 6.50
C ILE A 152 10.02 1.32 6.79
N GLU A 153 9.29 1.24 7.90
CA GLU A 153 8.51 0.05 8.25
C GLU A 153 7.51 -0.33 7.13
N ALA A 154 6.72 0.64 6.66
CA ALA A 154 5.74 0.38 5.62
C ALA A 154 6.39 -0.06 4.30
N PHE A 155 7.52 0.54 3.92
CA PHE A 155 8.23 0.21 2.69
C PHE A 155 8.92 -1.15 2.78
N ASP A 156 9.60 -1.45 3.89
CA ASP A 156 10.36 -2.70 4.07
C ASP A 156 9.47 -3.93 4.00
N MET A 157 8.23 -3.85 4.49
CA MET A 157 7.27 -4.94 4.33
C MET A 157 6.98 -5.24 2.85
N ILE A 158 6.71 -4.21 2.05
CA ILE A 158 6.46 -4.39 0.60
C ILE A 158 7.70 -4.90 -0.13
N ASP A 159 8.87 -4.32 0.17
CA ASP A 159 10.14 -4.71 -0.45
C ASP A 159 10.50 -6.17 -0.14
N THR A 160 10.32 -6.60 1.11
CA THR A 160 10.58 -7.99 1.52
C THR A 160 9.63 -8.97 0.82
N LEU A 161 8.33 -8.65 0.76
CA LEU A 161 7.36 -9.47 0.04
C LEU A 161 7.65 -9.52 -1.46
N SER A 162 8.08 -8.39 -2.06
CA SER A 162 8.45 -8.32 -3.47
C SER A 162 9.69 -9.18 -3.77
N LYS A 163 10.70 -9.18 -2.90
CA LYS A 163 11.87 -10.08 -3.01
C LYS A 163 11.45 -11.54 -2.99
N SER A 164 10.55 -11.92 -2.08
CA SER A 164 10.03 -13.29 -2.02
C SER A 164 9.27 -13.68 -3.28
N ALA A 165 8.45 -12.80 -3.82
CA ALA A 165 7.74 -13.03 -5.07
C ALA A 165 8.71 -13.24 -6.25
N LYS A 166 9.78 -12.45 -6.30
CA LYS A 166 10.83 -12.59 -7.31
C LYS A 166 11.60 -13.92 -7.19
N ILE A 167 11.91 -14.34 -5.96
CA ILE A 167 12.54 -15.65 -5.72
C ILE A 167 11.62 -16.78 -6.19
N TYR A 168 10.32 -16.71 -5.86
CA TYR A 168 9.33 -17.68 -6.30
C TYR A 168 9.29 -17.78 -7.83
N GLU A 169 9.16 -16.64 -8.53
CA GLU A 169 9.19 -16.59 -10.00
C GLU A 169 10.47 -17.23 -10.57
N SER A 170 11.63 -16.87 -10.02
CA SER A 170 12.91 -17.39 -10.45
C SER A 170 13.02 -18.89 -10.22
N ALA A 171 12.59 -19.38 -9.06
CA ALA A 171 12.61 -20.82 -8.73
C ALA A 171 11.69 -21.63 -9.66
N CYS A 172 10.48 -21.14 -9.94
CA CYS A 172 9.58 -21.78 -10.90
C CYS A 172 10.16 -21.81 -12.33
N SER A 173 11.00 -20.84 -12.70
CA SER A 173 11.64 -20.79 -14.01
C SER A 173 12.84 -21.76 -14.14
N MET A 174 13.37 -22.25 -13.03
CA MET A 174 14.48 -23.23 -13.00
C MET A 174 14.01 -24.68 -13.10
N GLY A 175 12.71 -24.96 -12.99
CA GLY A 175 12.10 -26.30 -13.09
C GLY A 175 11.63 -26.82 -11.76
#